data_f1fa4058bfd43b94d4cfa4ffb1cc6402
#
_entry.id   f1fa4058bfd43b94d4cfa4ffb1cc6402
#
_cell.length_a   1.000
_cell.length_b   1.000
_cell.length_c   1.000
_cell.angle_alpha   90.00
_cell.angle_beta   90.00
_cell.angle_gamma   90.00
#
_symmetry.space_group_name_H-M   'P 1'
#
loop_
_entity.id
_entity.type
_entity.pdbx_description
1 polymer ?
#
loop_
_entity_poly.entity_id
_entity_poly.type
_entity_poly.pdbx_seq_one_letter_code
_entity_poly.pdbx_strand_id
1 'polypeptide(L)'
;MIVIGPALHTGIGHHAKKYTNVFPNSEYYMFGSQIPEVEHALIFMLPIQPHIEYPKYVRTRVNNLACMTVCETETVHEDYGLIMKEFKRVAVPSEFCKRVLSRQFPDNEFYVIHAHIPQPKEKPYTFYHIGNIMDPRKKFRDILQAFVRLNEPNTRLVVKATSNQAVHIPFPRVEVTNDMLTDEEMDNLHNRCDCYVNFSHSEGVGMGAVEAAMRDKPVIITNYGGASEYIKTPYTIDCGLQELERDDFLFKKGM
;
A
#
# COMPACT_ATOMS: atom_id res chain seq x y z
N MET A 1 20.96 17.31 -13.04
CA MET A 1 19.89 18.20 -12.56
C MET A 1 19.70 18.01 -11.06
N ILE A 2 19.38 19.07 -10.31
CA ILE A 2 19.05 18.99 -8.88
C ILE A 2 17.66 19.61 -8.62
N VAL A 3 17.04 19.19 -7.52
CA VAL A 3 15.80 19.78 -6.99
C VAL A 3 16.13 20.42 -5.65
N ILE A 4 15.75 21.68 -5.47
CA ILE A 4 16.02 22.45 -4.25
C ILE A 4 14.69 22.85 -3.59
N GLY A 5 14.58 22.66 -2.29
CA GLY A 5 13.33 23.00 -1.60
C GLY A 5 13.45 23.07 -0.07
N PRO A 6 12.32 23.23 0.61
CA PRO A 6 12.26 23.31 2.08
C PRO A 6 12.74 22.03 2.79
N ALA A 7 12.92 22.12 4.10
CA ALA A 7 13.35 20.98 4.92
C ALA A 7 12.36 19.79 4.85
N LEU A 8 12.91 18.57 4.80
CA LEU A 8 12.12 17.33 4.58
C LEU A 8 11.14 16.97 5.68
N HIS A 9 11.27 17.54 6.88
CA HIS A 9 10.28 17.35 7.94
C HIS A 9 8.98 18.14 7.72
N THR A 10 8.94 19.00 6.70
CA THR A 10 7.73 19.76 6.31
C THR A 10 6.98 19.04 5.19
N GLY A 11 5.64 19.17 5.16
CA GLY A 11 4.81 18.61 4.08
C GLY A 11 5.23 19.12 2.70
N ILE A 12 5.59 20.41 2.61
CA ILE A 12 6.04 21.05 1.37
C ILE A 12 7.43 20.54 0.94
N GLY A 13 8.35 20.33 1.89
CA GLY A 13 9.65 19.73 1.60
C GLY A 13 9.53 18.29 1.11
N HIS A 14 8.64 17.52 1.73
CA HIS A 14 8.30 16.17 1.25
C HIS A 14 7.70 16.19 -0.16
N HIS A 15 6.83 17.14 -0.44
CA HIS A 15 6.24 17.32 -1.77
C HIS A 15 7.32 17.69 -2.79
N ALA A 16 8.15 18.70 -2.49
CA ALA A 16 9.23 19.13 -3.38
C ALA A 16 10.22 18.00 -3.72
N LYS A 17 10.57 17.16 -2.74
CA LYS A 17 11.45 16.00 -2.97
C LYS A 17 10.86 15.03 -3.99
N LYS A 18 9.54 14.87 -4.08
CA LYS A 18 8.92 13.94 -5.05
C LYS A 18 9.19 14.30 -6.51
N TYR A 19 9.59 15.53 -6.78
CA TYR A 19 10.00 15.92 -8.14
C TYR A 19 11.32 15.29 -8.58
N THR A 20 12.12 14.75 -7.68
CA THR A 20 13.27 13.92 -8.07
C THR A 20 12.83 12.62 -8.78
N ASN A 21 11.59 12.15 -8.56
CA ASN A 21 11.03 11.01 -9.28
C ASN A 21 10.60 11.36 -10.72
N VAL A 22 10.39 12.64 -11.00
CA VAL A 22 10.05 13.14 -12.35
C VAL A 22 11.29 13.26 -13.22
N PHE A 23 12.44 13.58 -12.62
CA PHE A 23 13.69 13.81 -13.31
C PHE A 23 14.70 12.70 -12.97
N PRO A 24 14.99 11.76 -13.88
CA PRO A 24 15.95 10.68 -13.63
C PRO A 24 17.32 11.21 -13.19
N ASN A 25 17.92 10.53 -12.22
CA ASN A 25 19.24 10.85 -11.66
C ASN A 25 19.35 12.25 -11.02
N SER A 26 18.23 12.82 -10.55
CA SER A 26 18.25 14.07 -9.80
C SER A 26 18.36 13.84 -8.30
N GLU A 27 18.99 14.77 -7.60
CA GLU A 27 19.16 14.77 -6.15
C GLU A 27 18.41 15.94 -5.52
N TYR A 28 17.99 15.78 -4.25
CA TYR A 28 17.30 16.80 -3.49
C TYR A 28 18.24 17.53 -2.54
N TYR A 29 18.21 18.85 -2.57
CA TYR A 29 18.96 19.74 -1.68
C TYR A 29 17.99 20.64 -0.91
N MET A 30 18.22 20.78 0.39
CA MET A 30 17.43 21.72 1.21
C MET A 30 17.97 23.14 1.06
N PHE A 31 17.10 24.13 1.26
CA PHE A 31 17.53 25.51 1.37
C PHE A 31 18.65 25.67 2.40
N GLY A 32 19.67 26.45 2.07
CA GLY A 32 20.86 26.65 2.91
C GLY A 32 21.94 25.59 2.75
N SER A 33 21.69 24.50 2.02
CA SER A 33 22.73 23.51 1.72
C SER A 33 23.74 24.03 0.69
N GLN A 34 24.97 23.55 0.76
CA GLN A 34 25.91 23.69 -0.34
C GLN A 34 25.44 22.81 -1.50
N ILE A 35 25.32 23.38 -2.69
CA ILE A 35 24.92 22.66 -3.89
C ILE A 35 26.10 22.51 -4.86
N PRO A 36 26.15 21.42 -5.64
CA PRO A 36 27.17 21.25 -6.69
C PRO A 36 26.94 22.22 -7.85
N GLU A 37 27.96 22.39 -8.67
CA GLU A 37 27.78 23.05 -9.97
C GLU A 37 27.08 22.09 -10.93
N VAL A 38 25.93 22.52 -11.45
CA VAL A 38 25.12 21.72 -12.36
C VAL A 38 24.50 22.57 -13.46
N GLU A 39 24.16 21.94 -14.56
CA GLU A 39 23.55 22.65 -15.68
C GLU A 39 22.12 23.08 -15.38
N HIS A 40 21.34 22.25 -14.70
CA HIS A 40 19.91 22.49 -14.46
C HIS A 40 19.52 22.30 -13.00
N ALA A 41 18.68 23.20 -12.49
CA ALA A 41 18.01 23.02 -11.20
C ALA A 41 16.54 23.46 -11.24
N LEU A 42 15.73 22.76 -10.45
CA LEU A 42 14.36 23.19 -10.11
C LEU A 42 14.36 23.63 -8.64
N ILE A 43 14.04 24.91 -8.39
CA ILE A 43 13.89 25.43 -7.04
C ILE A 43 12.43 25.54 -6.65
N PHE A 44 12.05 24.96 -5.51
CA PHE A 44 10.68 24.98 -5.00
C PHE A 44 10.53 26.14 -4.00
N MET A 45 9.96 27.25 -4.43
CA MET A 45 9.89 28.49 -3.66
C MET A 45 8.54 28.71 -3.02
N LEU A 46 8.58 29.25 -1.81
CA LEU A 46 7.44 29.87 -1.12
C LEU A 46 7.75 31.36 -0.93
N PRO A 47 6.72 32.22 -0.78
CA PRO A 47 6.89 33.65 -0.58
C PRO A 47 7.30 33.99 0.87
N ILE A 48 8.39 33.38 1.33
CA ILE A 48 8.95 33.59 2.68
C ILE A 48 10.46 33.82 2.60
N GLN A 49 10.97 34.65 3.49
CA GLN A 49 12.42 34.76 3.75
C GLN A 49 12.89 33.47 4.45
N PRO A 50 14.00 32.86 4.15
CA PRO A 50 15.06 33.28 3.19
C PRO A 50 14.89 32.74 1.77
N HIS A 51 13.78 32.10 1.39
CA HIS A 51 13.59 31.48 0.08
C HIS A 51 13.79 32.50 -1.07
N ILE A 52 13.33 33.75 -0.85
CA ILE A 52 13.38 34.80 -1.88
C ILE A 52 14.83 35.21 -2.21
N GLU A 53 15.73 35.15 -1.24
CA GLU A 53 17.14 35.53 -1.45
C GLU A 53 18.02 34.38 -2.01
N TYR A 54 17.60 33.15 -1.79
CA TYR A 54 18.40 31.98 -2.14
C TYR A 54 18.67 31.79 -3.65
N PRO A 55 17.77 32.15 -4.58
CA PRO A 55 18.03 32.07 -6.01
C PRO A 55 19.29 32.79 -6.46
N LYS A 56 19.67 33.88 -5.80
CA LYS A 56 20.93 34.61 -6.09
C LYS A 56 22.14 33.72 -5.91
N TYR A 57 22.19 32.98 -4.81
CA TYR A 57 23.26 32.00 -4.57
C TYR A 57 23.19 30.83 -5.57
N VAL A 58 22.01 30.29 -5.82
CA VAL A 58 21.83 29.15 -6.73
C VAL A 58 22.35 29.48 -8.14
N ARG A 59 22.09 30.70 -8.64
CA ARG A 59 22.53 31.15 -9.96
C ARG A 59 24.07 31.25 -10.10
N THR A 60 24.85 31.24 -9.01
CA THR A 60 26.29 31.15 -9.07
C THR A 60 26.79 29.73 -9.34
N ARG A 61 25.92 28.73 -9.23
CA ARG A 61 26.24 27.30 -9.34
C ARG A 61 25.43 26.56 -10.42
N VAL A 62 24.40 27.23 -10.96
CA VAL A 62 23.43 26.59 -11.86
C VAL A 62 23.22 27.45 -13.10
N ASN A 63 23.40 26.89 -14.28
CA ASN A 63 23.23 27.63 -15.53
C ASN A 63 21.78 27.89 -15.86
N ASN A 64 20.90 26.90 -15.64
CA ASN A 64 19.48 26.97 -15.95
C ASN A 64 18.65 26.69 -14.68
N LEU A 65 18.11 27.76 -14.10
CA LEU A 65 17.28 27.70 -12.90
C LEU A 65 15.80 27.87 -13.26
N ALA A 66 15.02 26.82 -13.03
CA ALA A 66 13.55 26.84 -13.09
C ALA A 66 12.95 27.00 -11.68
N CYS A 67 11.82 27.66 -11.58
CA CYS A 67 11.10 27.85 -10.32
C CYS A 67 9.81 27.03 -10.32
N MET A 68 9.47 26.45 -9.19
CA MET A 68 8.15 25.92 -8.88
C MET A 68 7.61 26.58 -7.62
N THR A 69 6.32 26.85 -7.60
CA THR A 69 5.61 27.34 -6.41
C THR A 69 4.25 26.65 -6.27
N VAL A 70 3.62 26.81 -5.12
CA VAL A 70 2.30 26.26 -4.81
C VAL A 70 1.43 27.32 -4.15
N CYS A 71 0.13 27.25 -4.38
CA CYS A 71 -0.86 28.01 -3.60
C CYS A 71 -1.99 27.09 -3.15
N GLU A 72 -2.63 27.45 -2.04
CA GLU A 72 -3.66 26.63 -1.40
C GLU A 72 -5.01 27.37 -1.27
N THR A 73 -5.08 28.61 -1.74
CA THR A 73 -6.23 29.50 -1.63
C THR A 73 -6.60 30.11 -2.97
N GLU A 74 -7.84 30.59 -3.14
CA GLU A 74 -8.33 31.24 -4.36
C GLU A 74 -7.68 32.62 -4.64
N THR A 75 -7.01 33.18 -3.64
CA THR A 75 -6.19 34.38 -3.75
C THR A 75 -4.89 34.16 -2.97
N VAL A 76 -3.79 34.68 -3.45
CA VAL A 76 -2.49 34.56 -2.77
C VAL A 76 -2.02 35.91 -2.24
N HIS A 77 -1.15 35.87 -1.22
CA HIS A 77 -0.55 37.06 -0.62
C HIS A 77 0.33 37.80 -1.65
N GLU A 78 0.47 39.13 -1.49
CA GLU A 78 1.24 39.98 -2.40
C GLU A 78 2.72 39.57 -2.52
N ASP A 79 3.27 38.92 -1.48
CA ASP A 79 4.67 38.42 -1.48
C ASP A 79 4.95 37.38 -2.58
N TYR A 80 3.93 36.72 -3.14
CA TYR A 80 4.11 35.91 -4.35
C TYR A 80 4.63 36.75 -5.52
N GLY A 81 4.36 38.05 -5.53
CA GLY A 81 4.91 38.98 -6.51
C GLY A 81 6.43 39.03 -6.53
N LEU A 82 7.10 38.73 -5.42
CA LEU A 82 8.56 38.65 -5.35
C LEU A 82 9.10 37.48 -6.16
N ILE A 83 8.43 36.32 -6.10
CA ILE A 83 8.75 35.15 -6.94
C ILE A 83 8.48 35.46 -8.41
N MET A 84 7.33 36.09 -8.71
CA MET A 84 6.90 36.38 -10.07
C MET A 84 7.76 37.42 -10.79
N LYS A 85 8.37 38.33 -10.04
CA LYS A 85 9.37 39.29 -10.56
C LYS A 85 10.70 38.59 -10.91
N GLU A 86 11.08 37.60 -10.13
CA GLU A 86 12.33 36.86 -10.31
C GLU A 86 12.24 35.82 -11.45
N PHE A 87 11.06 35.20 -11.63
CA PHE A 87 10.84 34.13 -12.59
C PHE A 87 9.66 34.41 -13.51
N LYS A 88 9.94 34.64 -14.79
CA LYS A 88 8.89 34.87 -15.80
C LYS A 88 8.07 33.59 -16.07
N ARG A 89 8.72 32.43 -16.00
CA ARG A 89 8.13 31.10 -16.18
C ARG A 89 8.19 30.35 -14.88
N VAL A 90 7.04 29.88 -14.41
CA VAL A 90 6.89 29.23 -13.11
C VAL A 90 6.16 27.91 -13.27
N ALA A 91 6.74 26.84 -12.79
CA ALA A 91 6.06 25.57 -12.68
C ALA A 91 5.12 25.55 -11.44
N VAL A 92 4.02 24.83 -11.55
CA VAL A 92 3.03 24.65 -10.47
C VAL A 92 2.54 23.21 -10.45
N PRO A 93 2.13 22.67 -9.27
CA PRO A 93 1.80 21.25 -9.15
C PRO A 93 0.42 20.87 -9.68
N SER A 94 -0.45 21.82 -9.97
CA SER A 94 -1.83 21.53 -10.36
C SER A 94 -2.46 22.61 -11.23
N GLU A 95 -3.53 22.26 -11.96
CA GLU A 95 -4.34 23.22 -12.70
C GLU A 95 -5.01 24.23 -11.77
N PHE A 96 -5.31 23.86 -10.52
CA PHE A 96 -5.79 24.81 -9.50
C PHE A 96 -4.78 25.94 -9.28
N CYS A 97 -3.54 25.60 -8.97
CA CYS A 97 -2.47 26.57 -8.75
C CYS A 97 -2.25 27.46 -10.00
N LYS A 98 -2.24 26.82 -11.18
CA LYS A 98 -2.11 27.55 -12.44
C LYS A 98 -3.24 28.57 -12.62
N ARG A 99 -4.49 28.17 -12.43
CA ARG A 99 -5.66 29.04 -12.56
C ARG A 99 -5.60 30.23 -11.61
N VAL A 100 -5.27 29.98 -10.34
CA VAL A 100 -5.21 31.03 -9.32
C VAL A 100 -4.10 32.03 -9.61
N LEU A 101 -2.89 31.54 -9.86
CA LEU A 101 -1.71 32.38 -10.07
C LEU A 101 -1.78 33.14 -11.41
N SER A 102 -2.26 32.52 -12.48
CA SER A 102 -2.45 33.23 -13.78
C SER A 102 -3.44 34.39 -13.70
N ARG A 103 -4.47 34.26 -12.85
CA ARG A 103 -5.44 35.33 -12.63
C ARG A 103 -4.82 36.53 -11.90
N GLN A 104 -3.92 36.29 -10.92
CA GLN A 104 -3.30 37.35 -10.14
C GLN A 104 -2.02 37.92 -10.77
N PHE A 105 -1.30 37.09 -11.55
CA PHE A 105 -0.05 37.47 -12.21
C PHE A 105 -0.13 37.16 -13.72
N PRO A 106 -0.92 37.91 -14.47
CA PRO A 106 -1.19 37.65 -15.89
C PRO A 106 0.04 37.78 -16.79
N ASP A 107 1.06 38.50 -16.35
CA ASP A 107 2.31 38.69 -17.07
C ASP A 107 3.28 37.53 -16.98
N ASN A 108 2.98 36.53 -16.13
CA ASN A 108 3.78 35.31 -15.92
C ASN A 108 3.19 34.13 -16.70
N GLU A 109 4.07 33.21 -17.10
CA GLU A 109 3.68 31.97 -17.75
C GLU A 109 3.72 30.81 -16.72
N PHE A 110 2.62 30.05 -16.59
CA PHE A 110 2.52 28.95 -15.63
C PHE A 110 2.39 27.60 -16.35
N TYR A 111 3.22 26.65 -15.92
CA TYR A 111 3.27 25.30 -16.46
C TYR A 111 2.94 24.29 -15.37
N VAL A 112 1.99 23.39 -15.62
CA VAL A 112 1.65 22.33 -14.65
C VAL A 112 2.65 21.18 -14.80
N ILE A 113 3.32 20.86 -13.70
CA ILE A 113 4.19 19.68 -13.57
C ILE A 113 3.74 18.91 -12.33
N HIS A 114 3.02 17.80 -12.54
CA HIS A 114 2.59 16.95 -11.44
C HIS A 114 3.77 16.21 -10.81
N ALA A 115 3.79 16.17 -9.48
CA ALA A 115 4.76 15.31 -8.79
C ALA A 115 4.45 13.84 -9.06
N HIS A 116 5.45 13.07 -9.46
CA HIS A 116 5.31 11.62 -9.55
C HIS A 116 5.23 11.04 -8.14
N ILE A 117 4.06 10.57 -7.77
CA ILE A 117 3.85 9.80 -6.56
C ILE A 117 3.88 8.32 -6.96
N PRO A 118 4.95 7.57 -6.62
CA PRO A 118 4.99 6.15 -6.92
C PRO A 118 3.76 5.49 -6.32
N GLN A 119 3.05 4.70 -7.11
CA GLN A 119 2.00 3.86 -6.56
C GLN A 119 2.63 2.92 -5.52
N PRO A 120 1.98 2.69 -4.38
CA PRO A 120 2.40 1.63 -3.47
C PRO A 120 2.59 0.36 -4.29
N LYS A 121 3.68 -0.37 -4.07
CA LYS A 121 3.81 -1.70 -4.68
C LYS A 121 2.58 -2.48 -4.26
N GLU A 122 1.81 -2.95 -5.21
CA GLU A 122 0.65 -3.78 -4.92
C GLU A 122 1.13 -4.99 -4.12
N LYS A 123 0.71 -5.04 -2.87
CA LYS A 123 0.94 -6.20 -2.01
C LYS A 123 0.09 -7.34 -2.59
N PRO A 124 0.64 -8.55 -2.74
CA PRO A 124 -0.16 -9.69 -3.16
C PRO A 124 -1.36 -9.88 -2.24
N TYR A 125 -2.55 -10.07 -2.79
CA TYR A 125 -3.73 -10.42 -2.01
C TYR A 125 -3.52 -11.81 -1.39
N THR A 126 -3.58 -11.88 -0.07
CA THR A 126 -3.16 -13.05 0.68
C THR A 126 -4.35 -13.76 1.31
N PHE A 127 -4.71 -14.90 0.72
CA PHE A 127 -5.60 -15.88 1.36
C PHE A 127 -4.85 -16.60 2.48
N TYR A 128 -5.55 -17.02 3.53
CA TYR A 128 -4.91 -17.82 4.57
C TYR A 128 -5.84 -18.83 5.22
N HIS A 129 -5.23 -19.89 5.76
CA HIS A 129 -5.88 -20.97 6.47
C HIS A 129 -5.09 -21.35 7.74
N ILE A 130 -5.79 -21.59 8.84
CA ILE A 130 -5.21 -22.08 10.09
C ILE A 130 -5.91 -23.40 10.44
N GLY A 131 -5.15 -24.48 10.58
CA GLY A 131 -5.74 -25.76 10.96
C GLY A 131 -4.84 -26.97 10.75
N ASN A 132 -5.34 -28.12 11.19
CA ASN A 132 -4.68 -29.39 10.90
C ASN A 132 -4.95 -29.79 9.44
N ILE A 133 -4.03 -29.46 8.57
CA ILE A 133 -4.16 -29.70 7.12
C ILE A 133 -4.09 -31.20 6.75
N MET A 134 -3.69 -32.05 7.69
CA MET A 134 -3.69 -33.50 7.50
C MET A 134 -5.05 -34.14 7.86
N ASP A 135 -5.93 -33.41 8.54
CA ASP A 135 -7.27 -33.85 8.86
C ASP A 135 -8.18 -33.76 7.61
N PRO A 136 -8.67 -34.89 7.06
CA PRO A 136 -9.51 -34.89 5.86
C PRO A 136 -10.76 -34.02 6.00
N ARG A 137 -11.30 -33.88 7.22
CA ARG A 137 -12.46 -33.06 7.54
C ARG A 137 -12.22 -31.59 7.25
N LYS A 138 -10.96 -31.09 7.37
CA LYS A 138 -10.59 -29.70 7.12
C LYS A 138 -10.55 -29.33 5.63
N LYS A 139 -10.59 -30.33 4.75
CA LYS A 139 -10.64 -30.14 3.28
C LYS A 139 -9.55 -29.21 2.75
N PHE A 140 -8.40 -29.22 3.35
CA PHE A 140 -7.29 -28.38 2.93
C PHE A 140 -6.86 -28.64 1.47
N ARG A 141 -6.96 -29.90 1.01
CA ARG A 141 -6.69 -30.24 -0.39
C ARG A 141 -7.58 -29.45 -1.36
N ASP A 142 -8.84 -29.25 -1.01
CA ASP A 142 -9.80 -28.52 -1.84
C ASP A 142 -9.50 -27.02 -1.83
N ILE A 143 -9.06 -26.46 -0.69
CA ILE A 143 -8.55 -25.09 -0.59
C ILE A 143 -7.36 -24.90 -1.52
N LEU A 144 -6.38 -25.79 -1.46
CA LEU A 144 -5.19 -25.74 -2.30
C LEU A 144 -5.55 -25.85 -3.80
N GLN A 145 -6.45 -26.76 -4.16
CA GLN A 145 -6.90 -26.90 -5.54
C GLN A 145 -7.63 -25.65 -6.04
N ALA A 146 -8.49 -25.05 -5.22
CA ALA A 146 -9.18 -23.81 -5.56
C ALA A 146 -8.17 -22.68 -5.79
N PHE A 147 -7.17 -22.54 -4.91
CA PHE A 147 -6.11 -21.55 -5.05
C PHE A 147 -5.28 -21.75 -6.32
N VAL A 148 -4.90 -22.99 -6.63
CA VAL A 148 -4.16 -23.30 -7.86
C VAL A 148 -4.97 -22.99 -9.11
N ARG A 149 -6.28 -23.31 -9.10
CA ARG A 149 -7.19 -23.01 -10.23
C ARG A 149 -7.46 -21.51 -10.40
N LEU A 150 -7.46 -20.74 -9.33
CA LEU A 150 -7.58 -19.28 -9.38
C LEU A 150 -6.48 -18.65 -10.25
N ASN A 151 -5.27 -19.18 -10.18
CA ASN A 151 -4.10 -18.83 -11.01
C ASN A 151 -3.81 -17.33 -11.17
N GLU A 152 -4.20 -16.52 -10.20
CA GLU A 152 -3.94 -15.07 -10.19
C GLU A 152 -2.51 -14.79 -9.72
N PRO A 153 -1.63 -14.18 -10.53
CA PRO A 153 -0.22 -14.02 -10.21
C PRO A 153 0.03 -13.14 -8.99
N ASN A 154 -0.82 -12.14 -8.73
CA ASN A 154 -0.71 -11.25 -7.59
C ASN A 154 -1.48 -11.75 -6.35
N THR A 155 -1.50 -13.07 -6.12
CA THR A 155 -2.11 -13.70 -4.95
C THR A 155 -1.16 -14.64 -4.24
N ARG A 156 -1.37 -14.86 -2.93
CA ARG A 156 -0.66 -15.85 -2.10
C ARG A 156 -1.63 -16.64 -1.24
N LEU A 157 -1.23 -17.85 -0.86
CA LEU A 157 -1.89 -18.66 0.17
C LEU A 157 -0.92 -18.88 1.33
N VAL A 158 -1.28 -18.39 2.50
CA VAL A 158 -0.52 -18.63 3.75
C VAL A 158 -1.25 -19.70 4.57
N VAL A 159 -0.53 -20.71 4.99
CA VAL A 159 -1.06 -21.85 5.75
C VAL A 159 -0.35 -21.95 7.08
N LYS A 160 -1.08 -21.77 8.18
CA LYS A 160 -0.61 -22.13 9.51
C LYS A 160 -1.07 -23.55 9.82
N ALA A 161 -0.15 -24.51 9.62
CA ALA A 161 -0.42 -25.90 9.92
C ALA A 161 -0.35 -26.15 11.44
N THR A 162 -1.34 -26.89 11.98
CA THR A 162 -1.39 -27.29 13.39
C THR A 162 -1.12 -28.79 13.57
N SER A 163 -0.56 -29.45 12.56
CA SER A 163 -0.18 -30.87 12.63
C SER A 163 1.14 -31.05 13.36
N ASN A 164 1.33 -32.24 13.98
CA ASN A 164 2.58 -32.63 14.59
C ASN A 164 3.69 -32.98 13.57
N GLN A 165 3.39 -32.97 12.30
CA GLN A 165 4.31 -33.24 11.21
C GLN A 165 4.55 -31.97 10.43
N ALA A 166 5.81 -31.69 10.14
CA ALA A 166 6.15 -30.58 9.24
C ALA A 166 5.65 -30.87 7.83
N VAL A 167 4.92 -29.94 7.27
CA VAL A 167 4.37 -30.01 5.92
C VAL A 167 5.06 -29.00 5.05
N HIS A 168 5.46 -29.42 3.87
CA HIS A 168 6.00 -28.57 2.83
C HIS A 168 5.14 -28.70 1.56
N ILE A 169 4.74 -27.56 0.99
CA ILE A 169 3.97 -27.51 -0.25
C ILE A 169 4.83 -26.82 -1.31
N PRO A 170 5.36 -27.56 -2.29
CA PRO A 170 6.27 -27.02 -3.31
C PRO A 170 5.49 -26.23 -4.38
N PHE A 171 4.82 -25.17 -3.98
CA PHE A 171 4.12 -24.28 -4.90
C PHE A 171 4.57 -22.82 -4.65
N PRO A 172 4.99 -22.08 -5.70
CA PRO A 172 5.70 -20.79 -5.56
C PRO A 172 4.96 -19.72 -4.77
N ARG A 173 3.63 -19.78 -4.70
CA ARG A 173 2.77 -18.80 -4.05
C ARG A 173 2.10 -19.33 -2.79
N VAL A 174 2.57 -20.46 -2.26
CA VAL A 174 2.08 -21.06 -1.01
C VAL A 174 3.18 -21.02 0.04
N GLU A 175 2.89 -20.40 1.16
CA GLU A 175 3.76 -20.33 2.35
C GLU A 175 3.15 -21.21 3.45
N VAL A 176 3.93 -22.09 4.04
CA VAL A 176 3.48 -22.95 5.16
C VAL A 176 4.31 -22.65 6.41
N THR A 177 3.63 -22.34 7.50
CA THR A 177 4.22 -22.20 8.84
C THR A 177 3.80 -23.39 9.69
N ASN A 178 4.78 -24.16 10.17
CA ASN A 178 4.55 -25.33 11.03
C ASN A 178 4.83 -25.03 12.52
N ASP A 179 5.49 -23.91 12.81
CA ASP A 179 5.91 -23.55 14.16
C ASP A 179 4.72 -23.23 15.08
N MET A 180 4.88 -23.47 16.37
CA MET A 180 3.96 -22.93 17.38
C MET A 180 4.12 -21.40 17.39
N LEU A 181 3.02 -20.70 17.17
CA LEU A 181 2.99 -19.24 17.21
C LEU A 181 2.49 -18.79 18.59
N THR A 182 3.10 -17.74 19.11
CA THR A 182 2.57 -16.98 20.25
C THR A 182 1.30 -16.22 19.85
N ASP A 183 0.57 -15.68 20.81
CA ASP A 183 -0.63 -14.87 20.54
C ASP A 183 -0.30 -13.64 19.68
N GLU A 184 0.83 -12.98 19.93
CA GLU A 184 1.29 -11.84 19.14
C GLU A 184 1.62 -12.24 17.68
N GLU A 185 2.29 -13.36 17.50
CA GLU A 185 2.61 -13.87 16.16
C GLU A 185 1.35 -14.32 15.41
N MET A 186 0.36 -14.85 16.12
CA MET A 186 -0.95 -15.19 15.56
C MET A 186 -1.71 -13.94 15.14
N ASP A 187 -1.71 -12.89 15.97
CA ASP A 187 -2.27 -11.58 15.61
C ASP A 187 -1.57 -10.98 14.37
N ASN A 188 -0.26 -11.07 14.32
CA ASN A 188 0.52 -10.63 13.15
C ASN A 188 0.17 -11.43 11.89
N LEU A 189 -0.06 -12.74 12.01
CA LEU A 189 -0.53 -13.57 10.89
C LEU A 189 -1.88 -13.09 10.37
N HIS A 190 -2.86 -12.90 11.25
CA HIS A 190 -4.17 -12.37 10.88
C HIS A 190 -4.05 -10.99 10.23
N ASN A 191 -3.22 -10.08 10.80
CA ASN A 191 -3.09 -8.72 10.31
C ASN A 191 -2.43 -8.62 8.92
N ARG A 192 -1.45 -9.48 8.62
CA ARG A 192 -0.74 -9.47 7.34
C ARG A 192 -1.51 -10.10 6.18
N CYS A 193 -2.55 -10.89 6.48
CA CYS A 193 -3.37 -11.60 5.50
C CYS A 193 -4.69 -10.88 5.22
N ASP A 194 -5.29 -11.14 4.07
CA ASP A 194 -6.42 -10.36 3.57
C ASP A 194 -7.75 -11.12 3.63
N CYS A 195 -7.77 -12.46 3.44
CA CYS A 195 -8.99 -13.27 3.41
C CYS A 195 -8.77 -14.65 4.04
N TYR A 196 -9.57 -15.01 5.03
CA TYR A 196 -9.54 -16.34 5.63
C TYR A 196 -10.35 -17.35 4.82
N VAL A 197 -9.83 -18.56 4.67
CA VAL A 197 -10.50 -19.63 3.90
C VAL A 197 -10.63 -20.88 4.75
N ASN A 198 -11.86 -21.39 4.90
CA ASN A 198 -12.15 -22.62 5.61
C ASN A 198 -13.22 -23.45 4.89
N PHE A 199 -12.83 -24.57 4.30
CA PHE A 199 -13.71 -25.50 3.61
C PHE A 199 -14.09 -26.71 4.48
N SER A 200 -13.91 -26.62 5.80
CA SER A 200 -14.18 -27.74 6.69
C SER A 200 -15.59 -28.29 6.50
N HIS A 201 -15.72 -29.62 6.50
CA HIS A 201 -17.01 -30.29 6.43
C HIS A 201 -17.86 -30.03 7.69
N SER A 202 -17.22 -29.89 8.85
CA SER A 202 -17.89 -29.55 10.10
C SER A 202 -16.92 -28.84 11.06
N GLU A 203 -17.44 -27.87 11.75
CA GLU A 203 -16.79 -27.14 12.84
C GLU A 203 -17.75 -26.93 13.99
N GLY A 204 -17.30 -27.14 15.21
CA GLY A 204 -18.07 -26.75 16.40
C GLY A 204 -18.12 -25.23 16.57
N VAL A 205 -16.99 -24.54 16.32
CA VAL A 205 -16.85 -23.09 16.38
C VAL A 205 -16.14 -22.54 15.15
N GLY A 206 -15.01 -23.17 14.74
CA GLY A 206 -14.16 -22.66 13.66
C GLY A 206 -13.33 -21.47 14.09
N MET A 207 -12.59 -21.61 15.21
CA MET A 207 -11.87 -20.53 15.89
C MET A 207 -11.09 -19.60 14.94
N GLY A 208 -10.25 -20.14 14.05
CA GLY A 208 -9.48 -19.30 13.12
C GLY A 208 -10.34 -18.45 12.18
N ALA A 209 -11.52 -18.94 11.79
CA ALA A 209 -12.46 -18.17 11.00
C ALA A 209 -13.15 -17.07 11.83
N VAL A 210 -13.50 -17.37 13.09
CA VAL A 210 -14.08 -16.40 14.03
C VAL A 210 -13.09 -15.29 14.34
N GLU A 211 -11.85 -15.63 14.64
CA GLU A 211 -10.76 -14.70 14.91
C GLU A 211 -10.47 -13.77 13.70
N ALA A 212 -10.57 -14.31 12.48
CA ALA A 212 -10.47 -13.52 11.26
C ALA A 212 -11.66 -12.54 11.12
N ALA A 213 -12.88 -13.01 11.33
CA ALA A 213 -14.07 -12.18 11.26
C ALA A 213 -14.07 -11.05 12.31
N MET A 214 -13.58 -11.31 13.53
CA MET A 214 -13.42 -10.29 14.59
C MET A 214 -12.42 -9.19 14.21
N ARG A 215 -11.58 -9.42 13.21
CA ARG A 215 -10.62 -8.43 12.66
C ARG A 215 -11.08 -7.84 11.32
N ASP A 216 -12.38 -7.89 11.05
CA ASP A 216 -13.01 -7.41 9.82
C ASP A 216 -12.42 -8.01 8.53
N LYS A 217 -11.86 -9.22 8.61
CA LYS A 217 -11.36 -9.91 7.43
C LYS A 217 -12.51 -10.59 6.68
N PRO A 218 -12.56 -10.54 5.35
CA PRO A 218 -13.38 -11.44 4.56
C PRO A 218 -13.13 -12.90 4.95
N VAL A 219 -14.20 -13.67 5.11
CA VAL A 219 -14.11 -15.09 5.47
C VAL A 219 -14.91 -15.92 4.50
N ILE A 220 -14.27 -16.90 3.87
CA ILE A 220 -14.93 -17.90 3.01
C ILE A 220 -15.10 -19.17 3.85
N ILE A 221 -16.34 -19.60 4.08
CA ILE A 221 -16.67 -20.76 4.92
C ILE A 221 -17.70 -21.67 4.26
N THR A 222 -17.68 -22.94 4.65
CA THR A 222 -18.79 -23.85 4.39
C THR A 222 -20.03 -23.38 5.15
N ASN A 223 -21.17 -23.30 4.49
CA ASN A 223 -22.46 -22.89 5.07
C ASN A 223 -23.08 -24.02 5.91
N TYR A 224 -22.30 -24.51 6.89
CA TYR A 224 -22.71 -25.60 7.77
C TYR A 224 -21.93 -25.60 9.08
N GLY A 225 -22.60 -26.01 10.17
CA GLY A 225 -22.02 -26.17 11.48
C GLY A 225 -21.87 -24.86 12.26
N GLY A 226 -21.18 -24.94 13.41
CA GLY A 226 -21.08 -23.81 14.33
C GLY A 226 -20.44 -22.55 13.73
N ALA A 227 -19.49 -22.68 12.82
CA ALA A 227 -18.87 -21.52 12.19
C ALA A 227 -19.90 -20.58 11.52
N SER A 228 -20.92 -21.12 10.87
CA SER A 228 -21.98 -20.33 10.23
C SER A 228 -22.95 -19.64 11.20
N GLU A 229 -22.94 -20.05 12.48
CA GLU A 229 -23.71 -19.36 13.54
C GLU A 229 -23.00 -18.08 14.00
N TYR A 230 -21.66 -18.13 14.12
CA TYR A 230 -20.83 -17.01 14.60
C TYR A 230 -20.51 -15.99 13.51
N ILE A 231 -20.37 -16.45 12.24
CA ILE A 231 -19.85 -15.63 11.15
C ILE A 231 -20.96 -15.32 10.14
N LYS A 232 -21.23 -14.05 9.93
CA LYS A 232 -22.11 -13.57 8.86
C LYS A 232 -21.25 -13.04 7.72
N THR A 233 -21.15 -13.83 6.66
CA THR A 233 -20.37 -13.51 5.46
C THR A 233 -21.19 -13.78 4.20
N PRO A 234 -21.06 -12.98 3.13
CA PRO A 234 -21.65 -13.31 1.84
C PRO A 234 -20.87 -14.42 1.08
N TYR A 235 -19.69 -14.80 1.58
CA TYR A 235 -18.82 -15.76 0.93
C TYR A 235 -18.98 -17.17 1.53
N THR A 236 -20.15 -17.75 1.35
CA THR A 236 -20.46 -19.09 1.83
C THR A 236 -20.38 -20.11 0.71
N ILE A 237 -20.00 -21.33 1.06
CA ILE A 237 -19.99 -22.49 0.18
C ILE A 237 -21.12 -23.41 0.61
N ASP A 238 -22.08 -23.61 -0.26
CA ASP A 238 -23.18 -24.54 -0.01
C ASP A 238 -22.68 -25.97 -0.01
N CYS A 239 -23.21 -26.78 0.87
CA CYS A 239 -22.87 -28.19 1.01
C CYS A 239 -24.11 -29.04 1.28
N GLY A 240 -24.02 -30.31 0.93
CA GLY A 240 -24.98 -31.34 1.31
C GLY A 240 -24.42 -32.21 2.44
N LEU A 241 -25.30 -32.91 3.14
CA LEU A 241 -24.91 -33.94 4.10
C LEU A 241 -24.65 -35.25 3.36
N GLN A 242 -23.62 -35.95 3.79
CA GLN A 242 -23.23 -37.25 3.29
C GLN A 242 -22.86 -38.16 4.46
N GLU A 243 -23.34 -39.38 4.46
CA GLU A 243 -22.96 -40.38 5.45
C GLU A 243 -21.46 -40.72 5.33
N LEU A 244 -20.82 -40.96 6.46
CA LEU A 244 -19.42 -41.41 6.49
C LEU A 244 -19.34 -42.86 6.00
N GLU A 245 -18.51 -43.08 5.00
CA GLU A 245 -18.27 -44.42 4.42
C GLU A 245 -17.40 -45.30 5.32
N ARG A 246 -16.62 -44.68 6.24
CA ARG A 246 -15.69 -45.32 7.17
C ARG A 246 -15.56 -44.55 8.46
N ASP A 247 -15.08 -45.25 9.50
CA ASP A 247 -14.71 -44.61 10.78
C ASP A 247 -13.58 -43.58 10.55
N ASP A 248 -13.71 -42.42 11.18
CA ASP A 248 -12.69 -41.39 11.24
C ASP A 248 -12.61 -40.86 12.67
N PHE A 249 -11.47 -40.93 13.32
CA PHE A 249 -11.12 -40.51 14.68
C PHE A 249 -12.31 -40.43 15.67
N LEU A 250 -13.11 -39.35 15.64
CA LEU A 250 -14.28 -39.14 16.50
C LEU A 250 -15.61 -39.53 15.85
N PHE A 251 -15.59 -39.83 14.56
CA PHE A 251 -16.80 -40.03 13.77
C PHE A 251 -16.88 -41.49 13.32
N LYS A 252 -18.07 -42.05 13.37
CA LYS A 252 -18.30 -43.43 13.01
C LYS A 252 -18.97 -43.55 11.67
N LYS A 253 -18.69 -44.66 10.96
CA LYS A 253 -19.37 -44.99 9.71
C LYS A 253 -20.90 -44.91 9.91
N GLY A 254 -21.60 -44.28 8.95
CA GLY A 254 -23.06 -44.07 8.96
C GLY A 254 -23.54 -42.88 9.80
N MET A 255 -22.60 -42.05 10.32
CA MET A 255 -22.96 -40.77 10.95
C MET A 255 -23.13 -39.67 9.90
#